data_66af7cb28be18ca77574fd6944012efb
#
_entry.id   66af7cb28be18ca77574fd6944012efb
#
_cell.length_a   1.000
_cell.length_b   1.000
_cell.length_c   1.000
_cell.angle_alpha   90.00
_cell.angle_beta   90.00
_cell.angle_gamma   90.00
#
_symmetry.space_group_name_H-M   'P 1'
#
loop_
_entity.id
_entity.type
_entity.pdbx_description
1 polymer ?
#
loop_
_entity_poly.entity_id
_entity_poly.type
_entity_poly.pdbx_seq_one_letter_code
_entity_poly.pdbx_strand_id
1 'polypeptide(L)'
;MGTLYVVATPIGNLEDITVRAKRILLTVPVIACEDTRHTGQLVKRIILKGVSPRFISVRDWNEAKMVSSLLGYLVHGDVALVSDAGTPLISDPGYKVVSVVRAAGFKVVPIPGPSALTAALSACGLPTDRFMFLGFWNDKYEILPNTTTVIYESPVRASKTLKLLKEKYPTADIVVARELTKIYEYIGPDDGVYKGEITIVINYGQSSKREPGF
;
A
#
# COMPACT_ATOMS: atom_id res chain seq x y z
N MET A 1 10.23 -6.28 -26.71
CA MET A 1 9.17 -5.66 -25.91
C MET A 1 9.57 -5.73 -24.44
N GLY A 2 9.53 -4.61 -23.74
CA GLY A 2 9.84 -4.53 -22.32
C GLY A 2 8.71 -5.04 -21.42
N THR A 3 8.99 -5.11 -20.12
CA THR A 3 8.08 -5.54 -19.07
C THR A 3 7.78 -4.37 -18.14
N LEU A 4 6.53 -4.18 -17.76
CA LEU A 4 6.16 -3.30 -16.65
C LEU A 4 6.25 -4.11 -15.34
N TYR A 5 7.17 -3.73 -14.47
CA TYR A 5 7.27 -4.27 -13.12
C TYR A 5 6.52 -3.36 -12.14
N VAL A 6 5.51 -3.88 -11.47
CA VAL A 6 4.81 -3.19 -10.37
C VAL A 6 5.53 -3.57 -9.08
N VAL A 7 6.32 -2.65 -8.53
CA VAL A 7 7.30 -2.97 -7.48
C VAL A 7 6.87 -2.39 -6.15
N ALA A 8 6.64 -3.24 -5.15
CA ALA A 8 6.40 -2.81 -3.79
C ALA A 8 7.68 -2.23 -3.16
N THR A 9 7.53 -1.12 -2.44
CA THR A 9 8.58 -0.39 -1.73
C THR A 9 8.37 -0.43 -0.22
N PRO A 10 9.39 -0.14 0.60
CA PRO A 10 9.24 -0.13 2.05
C PRO A 10 8.15 0.82 2.55
N ILE A 11 7.46 0.45 3.63
CA ILE A 11 6.45 1.30 4.30
C ILE A 11 7.02 2.04 5.51
N GLY A 12 8.30 1.85 5.82
CA GLY A 12 8.97 2.51 6.95
C GLY A 12 10.38 1.99 7.17
N ASN A 13 10.57 0.66 7.13
CA ASN A 13 11.86 0.03 7.31
C ASN A 13 12.48 -0.36 5.96
N LEU A 14 13.68 0.14 5.67
CA LEU A 14 14.39 -0.18 4.41
C LEU A 14 14.76 -1.66 4.28
N GLU A 15 14.83 -2.40 5.38
CA GLU A 15 15.12 -3.84 5.34
C GLU A 15 13.97 -4.67 4.76
N ASP A 16 12.75 -4.12 4.74
CA ASP A 16 11.58 -4.78 4.16
C ASP A 16 11.61 -4.83 2.63
N ILE A 17 12.51 -4.09 1.97
CA ILE A 17 12.62 -4.19 0.53
C ILE A 17 13.16 -5.54 0.11
N THR A 18 12.46 -6.22 -0.78
CA THR A 18 12.90 -7.55 -1.22
C THR A 18 14.15 -7.48 -2.11
N VAL A 19 14.96 -8.54 -2.08
CA VAL A 19 16.13 -8.69 -2.97
C VAL A 19 15.74 -8.54 -4.44
N ARG A 20 14.57 -9.08 -4.81
CA ARG A 20 14.05 -8.98 -6.17
C ARG A 20 13.66 -7.54 -6.52
N ALA A 21 13.01 -6.80 -5.62
CA ALA A 21 12.69 -5.40 -5.82
C ALA A 21 13.96 -4.56 -6.01
N LYS A 22 14.96 -4.71 -5.13
CA LYS A 22 16.27 -4.05 -5.28
C LYS A 22 16.87 -4.31 -6.67
N ARG A 23 16.96 -5.58 -7.08
CA ARG A 23 17.53 -5.95 -8.37
C ARG A 23 16.80 -5.27 -9.54
N ILE A 24 15.45 -5.28 -9.55
CA ILE A 24 14.66 -4.66 -10.62
C ILE A 24 14.91 -3.15 -10.66
N LEU A 25 14.80 -2.46 -9.51
CA LEU A 25 15.01 -1.01 -9.44
C LEU A 25 16.45 -0.59 -9.85
N LEU A 26 17.43 -1.51 -9.74
CA LEU A 26 18.82 -1.31 -10.17
C LEU A 26 19.03 -1.49 -11.67
N THR A 27 18.17 -2.25 -12.36
CA THR A 27 18.40 -2.67 -13.73
C THR A 27 17.49 -1.98 -14.74
N VAL A 28 16.31 -1.52 -14.33
CA VAL A 28 15.39 -0.85 -15.26
C VAL A 28 15.88 0.53 -15.65
N PRO A 29 15.78 0.91 -16.93
CA PRO A 29 16.19 2.23 -17.38
C PRO A 29 15.21 3.35 -16.95
N VAL A 30 13.96 3.00 -16.63
CA VAL A 30 12.89 3.95 -16.28
C VAL A 30 12.13 3.49 -15.05
N ILE A 31 11.90 4.44 -14.12
CA ILE A 31 11.03 4.25 -12.96
C ILE A 31 9.91 5.29 -13.01
N ALA A 32 8.68 4.81 -13.16
CA ALA A 32 7.46 5.59 -12.99
C ALA A 32 7.09 5.60 -11.50
N CYS A 33 6.88 6.77 -10.91
CA CYS A 33 6.67 6.93 -9.47
C CYS A 33 5.77 8.13 -9.18
N GLU A 34 5.20 8.18 -7.99
CA GLU A 34 4.35 9.29 -7.57
C GLU A 34 5.17 10.56 -7.31
N ASP A 35 6.15 10.52 -6.40
CA ASP A 35 7.11 11.59 -6.16
C ASP A 35 8.55 11.14 -6.54
N THR A 36 9.07 11.78 -7.59
CA THR A 36 10.42 11.48 -8.12
C THR A 36 11.54 11.79 -7.13
N ARG A 37 11.33 12.72 -6.18
CA ARG A 37 12.31 13.07 -5.15
C ARG A 37 12.34 11.99 -4.08
N HIS A 38 11.16 11.53 -3.63
CA HIS A 38 11.02 10.46 -2.65
C HIS A 38 11.63 9.16 -3.18
N THR A 39 11.20 8.72 -4.36
CA THR A 39 11.73 7.53 -5.02
C THR A 39 13.24 7.65 -5.31
N GLY A 40 13.71 8.83 -5.72
CA GLY A 40 15.13 9.08 -5.93
C GLY A 40 15.96 8.93 -4.65
N GLN A 41 15.43 9.33 -3.49
CA GLN A 41 16.09 9.09 -2.20
C GLN A 41 16.11 7.61 -1.83
N LEU A 42 14.99 6.89 -2.01
CA LEU A 42 14.93 5.44 -1.80
C LEU A 42 16.00 4.73 -2.65
N VAL A 43 15.99 5.00 -3.95
CA VAL A 43 16.92 4.39 -4.89
C VAL A 43 18.38 4.66 -4.48
N LYS A 44 18.73 5.88 -4.10
CA LYS A 44 20.08 6.23 -3.60
C LYS A 44 20.48 5.45 -2.34
N ARG A 45 19.55 5.15 -1.46
CA ARG A 45 19.83 4.40 -0.21
C ARG A 45 20.00 2.91 -0.43
N ILE A 46 19.33 2.35 -1.45
CA ILE A 46 19.42 0.91 -1.76
C ILE A 46 20.51 0.56 -2.79
N ILE A 47 21.02 1.57 -3.50
CA ILE A 47 22.05 1.42 -4.54
C ILE A 47 23.40 1.92 -4.00
N LEU A 48 24.39 1.03 -3.90
CA LEU A 48 25.74 1.40 -3.48
C LEU A 48 26.59 1.99 -4.63
N LYS A 49 26.35 1.60 -5.88
CA LYS A 49 26.96 2.16 -7.13
C LYS A 49 26.15 1.67 -8.33
N GLY A 50 25.98 2.48 -9.37
CA GLY A 50 25.46 1.98 -10.64
C GLY A 50 24.56 2.94 -11.40
N VAL A 51 23.64 2.41 -12.16
CA VAL A 51 22.77 3.08 -13.13
C VAL A 51 21.87 4.10 -12.43
N SER A 52 21.77 5.29 -13.02
CA SER A 52 20.78 6.29 -12.61
C SER A 52 19.56 6.13 -13.53
N PRO A 53 18.46 5.51 -13.06
CA PRO A 53 17.27 5.38 -13.88
C PRO A 53 16.65 6.76 -14.14
N ARG A 54 15.91 6.87 -15.25
CA ARG A 54 15.09 8.04 -15.51
C ARG A 54 13.82 7.94 -14.65
N PHE A 55 13.54 8.95 -13.84
CA PHE A 55 12.31 9.03 -13.07
C PHE A 55 11.22 9.78 -13.83
N ILE A 56 9.99 9.25 -13.79
CA ILE A 56 8.80 9.82 -14.43
C ILE A 56 7.70 9.92 -13.38
N SER A 57 7.16 11.12 -13.17
CA SER A 57 6.06 11.31 -12.21
C SER A 57 4.73 10.85 -12.82
N VAL A 58 4.06 9.92 -12.12
CA VAL A 58 2.72 9.41 -12.41
C VAL A 58 1.85 9.61 -11.17
N ARG A 59 0.85 10.50 -11.29
CA ARG A 59 -0.10 10.84 -10.23
C ARG A 59 -1.52 10.75 -10.79
N ASP A 60 -2.53 10.65 -9.94
CA ASP A 60 -3.93 10.52 -10.36
C ASP A 60 -4.34 11.52 -11.44
N TRP A 61 -3.93 12.80 -11.30
CA TRP A 61 -4.32 13.87 -12.23
C TRP A 61 -3.58 13.84 -13.58
N ASN A 62 -2.42 13.19 -13.69
CA ASN A 62 -1.65 13.10 -14.94
C ASN A 62 -1.53 11.69 -15.51
N GLU A 63 -2.01 10.67 -14.79
CA GLU A 63 -1.85 9.25 -15.11
C GLU A 63 -2.22 8.95 -16.57
N ALA A 64 -3.41 9.40 -17.01
CA ALA A 64 -3.86 9.17 -18.38
C ALA A 64 -2.92 9.77 -19.45
N LYS A 65 -2.34 10.94 -19.18
CA LYS A 65 -1.39 11.61 -20.09
C LYS A 65 -0.05 10.86 -20.14
N MET A 66 0.39 10.32 -19.01
CA MET A 66 1.69 9.65 -18.90
C MET A 66 1.71 8.27 -19.52
N VAL A 67 0.54 7.62 -19.68
CA VAL A 67 0.45 6.27 -20.26
C VAL A 67 1.11 6.19 -21.65
N SER A 68 0.84 7.13 -22.53
CA SER A 68 1.44 7.14 -23.88
C SER A 68 2.96 7.17 -23.84
N SER A 69 3.53 7.99 -22.95
CA SER A 69 4.98 8.05 -22.75
C SER A 69 5.54 6.73 -22.20
N LEU A 70 4.82 6.10 -21.26
CA LEU A 70 5.22 4.81 -20.68
C LEU A 70 5.20 3.68 -21.71
N LEU A 71 4.20 3.64 -22.58
CA LEU A 71 4.17 2.69 -23.70
C LEU A 71 5.39 2.89 -24.62
N GLY A 72 5.76 4.14 -24.92
CA GLY A 72 6.96 4.43 -25.68
C GLY A 72 8.24 3.87 -25.03
N TYR A 73 8.39 4.01 -23.71
CA TYR A 73 9.53 3.40 -23.01
C TYR A 73 9.50 1.87 -23.02
N LEU A 74 8.32 1.25 -22.88
CA LEU A 74 8.15 -0.20 -22.90
C LEU A 74 8.47 -0.84 -24.27
N VAL A 75 8.39 -0.07 -25.36
CA VAL A 75 8.89 -0.56 -26.68
C VAL A 75 10.40 -0.78 -26.66
N HIS A 76 11.15 0.03 -25.92
CA HIS A 76 12.61 0.04 -25.91
C HIS A 76 13.23 -0.70 -24.71
N GLY A 77 12.48 -0.97 -23.65
CA GLY A 77 13.01 -1.63 -22.45
C GLY A 77 12.01 -1.76 -21.33
N ASP A 78 12.48 -2.27 -20.19
CA ASP A 78 11.69 -2.50 -19.02
C ASP A 78 11.41 -1.19 -18.26
N VAL A 79 10.26 -1.14 -17.58
CA VAL A 79 9.85 -0.01 -16.74
C VAL A 79 9.42 -0.54 -15.37
N ALA A 80 9.83 0.10 -14.29
CA ALA A 80 9.26 -0.13 -12.97
C ALA A 80 8.19 0.93 -12.66
N LEU A 81 7.09 0.50 -12.05
CA LEU A 81 6.08 1.36 -11.42
C LEU A 81 6.17 1.17 -9.91
N VAL A 82 6.36 2.26 -9.17
CA VAL A 82 6.40 2.28 -7.71
C VAL A 82 5.46 3.36 -7.17
N SER A 83 4.95 3.17 -5.96
CA SER A 83 4.33 4.22 -5.14
C SER A 83 5.35 4.80 -4.15
N ASP A 84 4.98 5.83 -3.42
CA ASP A 84 5.86 6.44 -2.42
C ASP A 84 6.15 5.46 -1.27
N ALA A 85 5.19 4.60 -0.90
CA ALA A 85 5.38 3.55 0.09
C ALA A 85 4.46 2.35 -0.19
N GLY A 86 4.93 1.14 0.05
CA GLY A 86 4.12 -0.07 -0.05
C GLY A 86 3.92 -0.60 -1.46
N THR A 87 2.81 -1.30 -1.65
CA THR A 87 2.44 -1.94 -2.92
C THR A 87 1.65 -0.97 -3.80
N PRO A 88 2.14 -0.61 -4.99
CA PRO A 88 1.43 0.30 -5.90
C PRO A 88 0.01 -0.17 -6.20
N LEU A 89 -0.89 0.76 -6.52
CA LEU A 89 -2.32 0.57 -6.80
C LEU A 89 -3.19 0.29 -5.55
N ILE A 90 -2.59 0.03 -4.39
CA ILE A 90 -3.34 -0.20 -3.14
C ILE A 90 -3.50 1.14 -2.41
N SER A 91 -4.54 1.88 -2.70
CA SER A 91 -4.78 3.30 -2.36
C SER A 91 -3.81 4.28 -3.01
N ASP A 92 -3.14 3.86 -4.07
CA ASP A 92 -2.13 4.63 -4.81
C ASP A 92 -2.49 4.73 -6.30
N PRO A 93 -1.95 5.70 -7.04
CA PRO A 93 -2.04 5.77 -8.50
C PRO A 93 -1.47 4.53 -9.18
N GLY A 94 -1.87 4.27 -10.44
CA GLY A 94 -1.28 3.21 -11.27
C GLY A 94 -2.29 2.31 -11.98
N TYR A 95 -3.57 2.36 -11.58
CA TYR A 95 -4.61 1.51 -12.19
C TYR A 95 -4.69 1.71 -13.71
N LYS A 96 -4.77 2.96 -14.19
CA LYS A 96 -4.87 3.25 -15.63
C LYS A 96 -3.60 2.84 -16.37
N VAL A 97 -2.43 3.05 -15.75
CA VAL A 97 -1.15 2.58 -16.32
C VAL A 97 -1.18 1.08 -16.55
N VAL A 98 -1.47 0.30 -15.51
CA VAL A 98 -1.50 -1.17 -15.59
C VAL A 98 -2.54 -1.64 -16.60
N SER A 99 -3.76 -1.06 -16.56
CA SER A 99 -4.85 -1.42 -17.47
C SER A 99 -4.47 -1.23 -18.93
N VAL A 100 -3.94 -0.05 -19.29
CA VAL A 100 -3.59 0.27 -20.68
C VAL A 100 -2.35 -0.49 -21.15
N VAL A 101 -1.34 -0.66 -20.30
CA VAL A 101 -0.14 -1.43 -20.63
C VAL A 101 -0.51 -2.89 -20.94
N ARG A 102 -1.42 -3.50 -20.15
CA ARG A 102 -1.96 -4.85 -20.43
C ARG A 102 -2.75 -4.89 -21.73
N ALA A 103 -3.63 -3.91 -21.96
CA ALA A 103 -4.42 -3.84 -23.19
C ALA A 103 -3.55 -3.67 -24.45
N ALA A 104 -2.40 -3.00 -24.32
CA ALA A 104 -1.40 -2.88 -25.38
C ALA A 104 -0.53 -4.13 -25.59
N GLY A 105 -0.77 -5.23 -24.87
CA GLY A 105 -0.09 -6.50 -25.03
C GLY A 105 1.28 -6.61 -24.35
N PHE A 106 1.68 -5.62 -23.54
CA PHE A 106 2.92 -5.72 -22.78
C PHE A 106 2.76 -6.61 -21.54
N LYS A 107 3.86 -7.24 -21.15
CA LYS A 107 3.93 -8.03 -19.94
C LYS A 107 3.90 -7.13 -18.72
N VAL A 108 3.02 -7.46 -17.73
CA VAL A 108 3.00 -6.82 -16.42
C VAL A 108 3.34 -7.87 -15.37
N VAL A 109 4.33 -7.57 -14.53
CA VAL A 109 4.87 -8.48 -13.52
C VAL A 109 4.82 -7.82 -12.15
N PRO A 110 4.03 -8.34 -11.20
CA PRO A 110 4.08 -7.86 -9.83
C PRO A 110 5.36 -8.34 -9.13
N ILE A 111 5.97 -7.43 -8.40
CA ILE A 111 7.09 -7.72 -7.50
C ILE A 111 6.56 -7.56 -6.08
N PRO A 112 6.17 -8.65 -5.40
CA PRO A 112 5.56 -8.60 -4.08
C PRO A 112 6.53 -8.01 -3.04
N GLY A 113 5.95 -7.41 -2.02
CA GLY A 113 6.69 -6.80 -0.93
C GLY A 113 5.78 -6.17 0.11
N PRO A 114 6.24 -5.16 0.85
CA PRO A 114 5.50 -4.56 1.95
C PRO A 114 4.16 -3.94 1.52
N SER A 115 3.18 -4.07 2.42
CA SER A 115 1.90 -3.37 2.32
C SER A 115 1.33 -3.19 3.73
N ALA A 116 0.94 -1.97 4.08
CA ALA A 116 0.35 -1.67 5.37
C ALA A 116 -0.94 -2.47 5.63
N LEU A 117 -1.72 -2.73 4.56
CA LEU A 117 -2.91 -3.58 4.60
C LEU A 117 -2.58 -4.98 5.13
N THR A 118 -1.63 -5.67 4.51
CA THR A 118 -1.27 -7.05 4.89
C THR A 118 -0.49 -7.10 6.20
N ALA A 119 0.36 -6.12 6.48
CA ALA A 119 1.07 -6.01 7.74
C ALA A 119 0.09 -5.84 8.92
N ALA A 120 -0.89 -4.93 8.81
CA ALA A 120 -1.92 -4.77 9.84
C ALA A 120 -2.76 -6.04 10.03
N LEU A 121 -3.24 -6.67 8.94
CA LEU A 121 -4.03 -7.90 9.01
C LEU A 121 -3.26 -9.05 9.67
N SER A 122 -1.98 -9.20 9.37
CA SER A 122 -1.17 -10.31 9.90
C SER A 122 -0.90 -10.21 11.41
N ALA A 123 -1.06 -9.03 12.00
CA ALA A 123 -0.71 -8.76 13.40
C ALA A 123 -1.89 -8.27 14.27
N CYS A 124 -3.06 -8.00 13.67
CA CYS A 124 -4.21 -7.45 14.41
C CYS A 124 -4.91 -8.44 15.36
N GLY A 125 -4.71 -9.74 15.18
CA GLY A 125 -5.38 -10.77 16.00
C GLY A 125 -6.88 -10.94 15.72
N LEU A 126 -7.43 -10.29 14.68
CA LEU A 126 -8.80 -10.46 14.22
C LEU A 126 -8.89 -11.54 13.13
N PRO A 127 -10.09 -12.12 12.85
CA PRO A 127 -10.27 -13.07 11.75
C PRO A 127 -9.87 -12.48 10.41
N THR A 128 -9.08 -13.20 9.61
CA THR A 128 -8.57 -12.71 8.32
C THR A 128 -8.96 -13.58 7.12
N ASP A 129 -9.77 -14.62 7.35
CA ASP A 129 -10.31 -15.51 6.31
C ASP A 129 -11.21 -14.76 5.30
N ARG A 130 -11.90 -13.72 5.76
CA ARG A 130 -12.67 -12.80 4.94
C ARG A 130 -12.35 -11.37 5.36
N PHE A 131 -11.85 -10.58 4.43
CA PHE A 131 -11.60 -9.17 4.69
C PHE A 131 -11.99 -8.30 3.51
N MET A 132 -12.24 -7.03 3.82
CA MET A 132 -12.50 -5.97 2.85
C MET A 132 -11.56 -4.80 3.12
N PHE A 133 -11.02 -4.21 2.07
CA PHE A 133 -10.22 -2.99 2.14
C PHE A 133 -11.01 -1.83 1.54
N LEU A 134 -11.18 -0.75 2.29
CA LEU A 134 -11.93 0.43 1.87
C LEU A 134 -11.06 1.63 1.49
N GLY A 135 -9.73 1.51 1.60
CA GLY A 135 -8.86 2.69 1.47
C GLY A 135 -9.12 3.68 2.60
N PHE A 136 -9.16 4.98 2.31
CA PHE A 136 -9.49 6.00 3.30
C PHE A 136 -10.98 6.00 3.64
N TRP A 137 -11.29 6.16 4.95
CA TRP A 137 -12.67 6.16 5.43
C TRP A 137 -13.54 7.23 4.78
N ASN A 138 -14.75 6.85 4.44
CA ASN A 138 -15.82 7.73 4.01
C ASN A 138 -17.08 7.38 4.80
N ASP A 139 -17.78 8.38 5.34
CA ASP A 139 -18.98 8.20 6.18
C ASP A 139 -20.15 7.50 5.47
N LYS A 140 -20.08 7.39 4.14
CA LYS A 140 -21.05 6.63 3.32
C LYS A 140 -20.77 5.12 3.31
N TYR A 141 -19.60 4.69 3.79
CA TYR A 141 -19.26 3.27 3.83
C TYR A 141 -19.96 2.57 5.00
N GLU A 142 -20.18 1.29 4.81
CA GLU A 142 -20.68 0.39 5.84
C GLU A 142 -19.70 -0.75 6.06
N ILE A 143 -19.54 -1.12 7.33
CA ILE A 143 -18.77 -2.30 7.70
C ILE A 143 -19.70 -3.50 7.59
N LEU A 144 -19.28 -4.52 6.87
CA LEU A 144 -20.05 -5.75 6.72
C LEU A 144 -19.87 -6.66 7.94
N PRO A 145 -20.95 -7.28 8.45
CA PRO A 145 -20.85 -8.24 9.53
C PRO A 145 -20.03 -9.47 9.11
N ASN A 146 -19.33 -10.08 10.07
CA ASN A 146 -18.49 -11.26 9.87
C ASN A 146 -17.41 -11.10 8.78
N THR A 147 -16.98 -9.87 8.55
CA THR A 147 -15.94 -9.52 7.57
C THR A 147 -15.00 -8.51 8.20
N THR A 148 -13.73 -8.84 8.29
CA THR A 148 -12.73 -7.90 8.79
C THR A 148 -12.52 -6.79 7.77
N THR A 149 -12.72 -5.54 8.17
CA THR A 149 -12.54 -4.38 7.30
C THR A 149 -11.27 -3.64 7.67
N VAL A 150 -10.46 -3.30 6.67
CA VAL A 150 -9.23 -2.52 6.82
C VAL A 150 -9.44 -1.15 6.19
N ILE A 151 -9.03 -0.12 6.93
CA ILE A 151 -9.22 1.28 6.56
C ILE A 151 -7.89 2.00 6.75
N TYR A 152 -7.45 2.79 5.79
CA TYR A 152 -6.40 3.77 5.98
C TYR A 152 -6.99 5.07 6.51
N GLU A 153 -6.27 5.71 7.42
CA GLU A 153 -6.73 6.97 7.97
C GLU A 153 -5.59 7.94 8.27
N SER A 154 -5.87 9.23 8.08
CA SER A 154 -4.92 10.27 8.45
C SER A 154 -4.94 10.53 9.96
N PRO A 155 -3.81 10.94 10.56
CA PRO A 155 -3.76 11.23 11.99
C PRO A 155 -4.75 12.32 12.42
N VAL A 156 -5.02 13.27 11.54
CA VAL A 156 -5.95 14.39 11.82
C VAL A 156 -7.40 13.91 11.95
N ARG A 157 -7.77 12.86 11.20
CA ARG A 157 -9.15 12.35 11.17
C ARG A 157 -9.37 11.14 12.07
N ALA A 158 -8.31 10.44 12.44
CA ALA A 158 -8.37 9.13 13.13
C ALA A 158 -9.24 9.16 14.38
N SER A 159 -9.10 10.17 15.25
CA SER A 159 -9.94 10.30 16.45
C SER A 159 -11.42 10.38 16.13
N LYS A 160 -11.80 11.20 15.13
CA LYS A 160 -13.21 11.35 14.70
C LYS A 160 -13.72 10.05 14.10
N THR A 161 -12.95 9.43 13.23
CA THR A 161 -13.31 8.17 12.56
C THR A 161 -13.50 7.04 13.57
N LEU A 162 -12.57 6.87 14.51
CA LEU A 162 -12.66 5.86 15.56
C LEU A 162 -13.88 6.06 16.48
N LYS A 163 -14.15 7.31 16.86
CA LYS A 163 -15.35 7.64 17.64
C LYS A 163 -16.63 7.23 16.89
N LEU A 164 -16.75 7.61 15.63
CA LEU A 164 -17.89 7.26 14.78
C LEU A 164 -18.05 5.74 14.61
N LEU A 165 -16.94 5.02 14.39
CA LEU A 165 -16.97 3.56 14.26
C LEU A 165 -17.42 2.88 15.55
N LYS A 166 -16.96 3.34 16.72
CA LYS A 166 -17.38 2.83 18.04
C LYS A 166 -18.86 3.10 18.32
N GLU A 167 -19.38 4.27 17.92
CA GLU A 167 -20.79 4.63 18.06
C GLU A 167 -21.68 3.81 17.12
N LYS A 168 -21.27 3.64 15.86
CA LYS A 168 -22.06 2.92 14.84
C LYS A 168 -22.00 1.40 15.01
N TYR A 169 -20.88 0.86 15.53
CA TYR A 169 -20.62 -0.57 15.70
C TYR A 169 -20.14 -0.87 17.13
N PRO A 170 -20.98 -0.72 18.16
CA PRO A 170 -20.57 -0.77 19.57
C PRO A 170 -20.03 -2.14 20.02
N THR A 171 -20.33 -3.21 19.29
CA THR A 171 -19.85 -4.58 19.58
C THR A 171 -18.66 -4.98 18.71
N ALA A 172 -18.11 -4.05 17.93
CA ALA A 172 -16.98 -4.36 17.05
C ALA A 172 -15.66 -4.41 17.81
N ASP A 173 -14.83 -5.35 17.43
CA ASP A 173 -13.41 -5.37 17.80
C ASP A 173 -12.66 -4.42 16.85
N ILE A 174 -11.96 -3.44 17.41
CA ILE A 174 -11.21 -2.44 16.65
C ILE A 174 -9.76 -2.46 17.09
N VAL A 175 -8.87 -2.63 16.12
CA VAL A 175 -7.41 -2.57 16.30
C VAL A 175 -6.85 -1.40 15.50
N VAL A 176 -6.03 -0.60 16.13
CA VAL A 176 -5.28 0.50 15.50
C VAL A 176 -3.85 0.05 15.27
N ALA A 177 -3.42 0.07 14.01
CA ALA A 177 -2.03 -0.14 13.62
C ALA A 177 -1.47 1.19 13.10
N ARG A 178 -0.42 1.70 13.72
CA ARG A 178 0.22 2.95 13.31
C ARG A 178 1.72 2.81 13.19
N GLU A 179 2.32 3.63 12.32
CA GLU A 179 3.77 3.66 12.11
C GLU A 179 4.37 2.27 11.90
N LEU A 180 3.65 1.41 11.17
CA LEU A 180 4.05 0.03 10.88
C LEU A 180 5.48 -0.02 10.33
N THR A 181 6.27 -0.96 10.84
CA THR A 181 7.69 -1.20 10.54
C THR A 181 8.65 -0.07 10.98
N LYS A 182 8.14 1.01 11.56
CA LYS A 182 8.93 2.15 12.05
C LYS A 182 9.24 2.01 13.55
N ILE A 183 10.09 2.91 14.07
CA ILE A 183 10.57 2.87 15.46
C ILE A 183 9.44 3.02 16.50
N TYR A 184 8.34 3.68 16.10
CA TYR A 184 7.17 3.91 16.98
C TYR A 184 5.97 3.07 16.53
N GLU A 185 6.23 1.89 15.96
CA GLU A 185 5.18 0.95 15.60
C GLU A 185 4.28 0.64 16.80
N TYR A 186 3.00 0.62 16.53
CA TYR A 186 1.99 0.21 17.51
C TYR A 186 0.89 -0.58 16.83
N ILE A 187 0.48 -1.69 17.41
CA ILE A 187 -0.67 -2.49 16.99
C ILE A 187 -1.43 -2.90 18.26
N GLY A 188 -2.66 -2.43 18.40
CA GLY A 188 -3.45 -2.69 19.60
C GLY A 188 -4.74 -1.90 19.66
N PRO A 189 -5.41 -1.87 20.80
CA PRO A 189 -6.59 -1.04 21.03
C PRO A 189 -6.28 0.44 20.80
N ASP A 190 -7.32 1.23 20.55
CA ASP A 190 -7.17 2.70 20.46
C ASP A 190 -6.64 3.29 21.77
N ASP A 191 -5.42 3.78 21.75
CA ASP A 191 -4.71 4.38 22.88
C ASP A 191 -4.76 5.92 22.90
N GLY A 192 -5.52 6.52 21.97
CA GLY A 192 -5.67 7.96 21.84
C GLY A 192 -4.46 8.66 21.20
N VAL A 193 -3.46 7.93 20.71
CA VAL A 193 -2.28 8.50 20.05
C VAL A 193 -2.44 8.41 18.53
N TYR A 194 -2.54 9.56 17.86
CA TYR A 194 -2.76 9.64 16.41
C TYR A 194 -1.60 10.36 15.77
N LYS A 195 -0.57 9.60 15.38
CA LYS A 195 0.64 10.12 14.70
C LYS A 195 1.00 9.22 13.52
N GLY A 196 1.60 9.82 12.50
CA GLY A 196 2.08 9.10 11.33
C GLY A 196 0.96 8.47 10.50
N GLU A 197 1.23 7.34 9.87
CA GLU A 197 0.28 6.60 9.05
C GLU A 197 -0.50 5.62 9.91
N ILE A 198 -1.83 5.62 9.75
CA ILE A 198 -2.75 4.84 10.59
C ILE A 198 -3.55 3.88 9.71
N THR A 199 -3.56 2.63 10.11
CA THR A 199 -4.44 1.58 9.58
C THR A 199 -5.38 1.14 10.69
N ILE A 200 -6.69 1.21 10.45
CA ILE A 200 -7.73 0.73 11.37
C ILE A 200 -8.23 -0.61 10.85
N VAL A 201 -8.23 -1.62 11.71
CA VAL A 201 -8.78 -2.94 11.41
C VAL A 201 -9.99 -3.15 12.32
N ILE A 202 -11.15 -3.42 11.73
CA ILE A 202 -12.41 -3.57 12.46
C ILE A 202 -13.13 -4.85 12.03
N ASN A 203 -13.64 -5.60 13.00
CA ASN A 203 -14.53 -6.74 12.79
C ASN A 203 -15.71 -6.65 13.72
N TYR A 204 -16.94 -6.94 13.25
CA TYR A 204 -18.11 -7.07 14.09
C TYR A 204 -19.01 -8.23 13.62
N GLY A 205 -19.88 -8.69 14.53
CA GLY A 205 -20.87 -9.75 14.22
C GLY A 205 -20.37 -11.18 14.46
N GLN A 206 -19.10 -11.42 14.74
CA GLN A 206 -18.67 -12.67 15.36
C GLN A 206 -18.73 -12.47 16.88
N SER A 207 -19.67 -13.12 17.53
CA SER A 207 -19.62 -13.31 18.99
C SER A 207 -18.24 -13.93 19.32
N SER A 208 -17.50 -13.33 20.24
CA SER A 208 -16.19 -13.75 20.73
C SER A 208 -16.21 -15.07 21.50
N LYS A 209 -16.94 -16.05 21.00
CA LYS A 209 -16.88 -17.44 21.46
C LYS A 209 -16.06 -18.25 20.46
N ARG A 210 -14.79 -17.93 20.33
CA ARG A 210 -13.81 -18.96 20.03
C ARG A 210 -13.42 -19.57 21.37
N GLU A 211 -13.93 -20.76 21.65
CA GLU A 211 -13.31 -21.62 22.63
C GLU A 211 -11.82 -21.73 22.24
N PRO A 212 -10.89 -21.67 23.21
CA PRO A 212 -9.50 -21.93 22.94
C PRO A 212 -9.37 -23.42 22.57
N GLY A 213 -9.55 -23.70 21.30
CA GLY A 213 -9.32 -25.02 20.71
C GLY A 213 -8.04 -24.96 19.91
N PHE A 214 -6.98 -25.33 20.56
CA PHE A 214 -5.65 -25.92 20.34
C PHE A 214 -4.58 -25.29 21.19
#